data_c9edc59aca7a2f3fd68386d51d254add
#
_entry.id   c9edc59aca7a2f3fd68386d51d254add
#
_cell.length_a   1.000
_cell.length_b   1.000
_cell.length_c   1.000
_cell.angle_alpha   90.00
_cell.angle_beta   90.00
_cell.angle_gamma   90.00
#
_symmetry.space_group_name_H-M   'P 1'
#
loop_
_entity.id
_entity.type
_entity.pdbx_description
1 polymer ?
#
loop_
_entity_poly.entity_id
_entity_poly.type
_entity_poly.pdbx_seq_one_letter_code
_entity_poly.pdbx_strand_id
1 'polypeptide(L)'
;MVASDCKRFVGIDLHKHFVVVAAVDAQQQLVLKPTGRIDLDDWPAWAAAHLGPQDAVVVEATSNAWWCYDIVAPLVGRAVVANSLQVKWIAAAAVKTDKHDAVKLAKLLAANLIPEVWVPPAQVRELRALLAHRHALVKQQTAAKNRLHSLLHRHHLTPPAGDPFAAQHRAWWADLAVSPSERLRAQHDMAILAQIEGQLAEVERELARLSQSVPWRDAAPFLIQLPGFALVSAMTVLAAIGDIHRFPTARHLVGYAGLGAGVHDSGETHRDGSLPQQGRRDLRRVLIEAAWSAVATHLHWQQEFVRLCRRKPEGVAIVAIARKLLVVVWHVLTERVADRHADPVMVATKLMRWSWELTEEQRGGLTTRQFVRYGLMRLRLGHDLTGFRYGGQPRGLASEAEILARFPELAAQT
;
A
#
# COMPACT_ATOMS: atom_id res chain seq x y z
N MET A 1 17.46 -2.67 19.90
CA MET A 1 18.59 -2.23 20.78
C MET A 1 18.08 -1.06 21.61
N VAL A 2 18.22 -1.15 22.90
CA VAL A 2 17.76 -0.15 23.86
C VAL A 2 18.66 1.08 23.75
N ALA A 3 18.07 2.29 23.85
CA ALA A 3 18.77 3.58 23.74
C ALA A 3 19.83 3.86 24.83
N SER A 4 20.31 2.81 25.52
CA SER A 4 21.18 2.94 26.71
C SER A 4 22.64 3.31 26.43
N ASP A 5 23.10 3.23 25.18
CA ASP A 5 24.53 3.42 24.86
C ASP A 5 24.84 4.70 24.08
N CYS A 6 23.81 5.45 23.66
CA CYS A 6 24.02 6.70 22.93
C CYS A 6 24.33 7.84 23.92
N LYS A 7 25.41 8.56 23.66
CA LYS A 7 25.87 9.69 24.50
C LYS A 7 25.48 11.05 23.95
N ARG A 8 25.19 11.11 22.62
CA ARG A 8 24.86 12.34 21.92
C ARG A 8 23.57 12.17 21.13
N PHE A 9 22.67 13.13 21.24
CA PHE A 9 21.37 13.15 20.60
C PHE A 9 21.32 14.26 19.58
N VAL A 10 21.21 13.89 18.31
CA VAL A 10 21.35 14.79 17.15
C VAL A 10 20.00 15.02 16.51
N GLY A 11 19.60 16.27 16.38
CA GLY A 11 18.42 16.70 15.63
C GLY A 11 18.82 17.26 14.28
N ILE A 12 18.17 16.79 13.24
CA ILE A 12 18.36 17.25 11.85
C ILE A 12 17.07 17.94 11.38
N ASP A 13 17.17 19.24 11.13
CA ASP A 13 16.14 19.99 10.42
C ASP A 13 16.45 19.96 8.92
N LEU A 14 15.66 19.19 8.18
CA LEU A 14 15.90 18.85 6.78
C LEU A 14 15.03 19.71 5.85
N HIS A 15 15.66 20.51 5.04
CA HIS A 15 15.05 21.35 4.02
C HIS A 15 15.24 20.80 2.59
N LYS A 16 14.64 21.49 1.62
CA LYS A 16 14.72 21.10 0.21
C LYS A 16 16.16 21.14 -0.34
N HIS A 17 17.01 22.04 0.13
CA HIS A 17 18.34 22.31 -0.42
C HIS A 17 19.46 22.23 0.61
N PHE A 18 19.16 22.19 1.90
CA PHE A 18 20.14 22.16 2.96
C PHE A 18 19.61 21.46 4.20
N VAL A 19 20.50 21.16 5.12
CA VAL A 19 20.19 20.70 6.49
C VAL A 19 20.78 21.64 7.54
N VAL A 20 20.13 21.68 8.71
CA VAL A 20 20.70 22.29 9.91
C VAL A 20 20.75 21.22 10.99
N VAL A 21 21.87 21.11 11.67
CA VAL A 21 22.14 20.06 12.67
C VAL A 21 22.44 20.68 14.01
N ALA A 22 21.91 20.11 15.06
CA ALA A 22 22.27 20.43 16.44
C ALA A 22 22.34 19.15 17.27
N ALA A 23 23.13 19.14 18.33
CA ALA A 23 23.17 17.99 19.22
C ALA A 23 23.19 18.41 20.70
N VAL A 24 22.58 17.55 21.51
CA VAL A 24 22.59 17.66 22.99
C VAL A 24 23.12 16.37 23.62
N ASP A 25 23.57 16.46 24.86
CA ASP A 25 23.87 15.30 25.70
C ASP A 25 22.61 14.75 26.39
N ALA A 26 22.78 13.75 27.24
CA ALA A 26 21.71 13.16 28.04
C ALA A 26 21.05 14.13 29.02
N GLN A 27 21.73 15.18 29.42
CA GLN A 27 21.25 16.26 30.29
C GLN A 27 20.62 17.41 29.50
N GLN A 28 20.44 17.21 28.16
CA GLN A 28 19.88 18.19 27.23
C GLN A 28 20.71 19.48 27.07
N GLN A 29 21.99 19.43 27.44
CA GLN A 29 22.93 20.53 27.21
C GLN A 29 23.48 20.48 25.79
N LEU A 30 23.63 21.64 25.16
CA LEU A 30 24.17 21.73 23.81
C LEU A 30 25.63 21.30 23.75
N VAL A 31 25.92 20.20 23.06
CA VAL A 31 27.27 19.69 22.75
C VAL A 31 27.69 20.01 21.32
N LEU A 32 26.71 20.22 20.41
CA LEU A 32 26.92 20.80 19.09
C LEU A 32 25.92 21.94 18.89
N LYS A 33 26.44 23.16 18.82
CA LYS A 33 25.61 24.34 18.50
C LYS A 33 24.99 24.17 17.12
N PRO A 34 23.77 24.72 16.86
CA PRO A 34 23.19 24.67 15.54
C PRO A 34 24.18 25.09 14.47
N THR A 35 24.37 24.25 13.47
CA THR A 35 25.27 24.52 12.33
C THR A 35 24.74 25.68 11.50
N GLY A 36 25.58 26.22 10.60
CA GLY A 36 25.09 26.91 9.43
C GLY A 36 24.31 25.96 8.51
N ARG A 37 23.86 26.46 7.39
CA ARG A 37 23.27 25.63 6.34
C ARG A 37 24.37 24.74 5.75
N ILE A 38 24.11 23.45 5.67
CA ILE A 38 24.93 22.45 5.00
C ILE A 38 24.16 22.05 3.76
N ASP A 39 24.71 22.30 2.57
CA ASP A 39 24.08 21.95 1.32
C ASP A 39 23.90 20.42 1.21
N LEU A 40 22.87 19.96 0.49
CA LEU A 40 22.58 18.52 0.39
C LEU A 40 23.72 17.76 -0.31
N ASP A 41 24.46 18.39 -1.20
CA ASP A 41 25.59 17.77 -1.87
C ASP A 41 26.76 17.52 -0.92
N ASP A 42 26.95 18.39 0.10
CA ASP A 42 27.99 18.27 1.12
C ASP A 42 27.55 17.38 2.30
N TRP A 43 26.26 17.14 2.44
CA TRP A 43 25.68 16.43 3.59
C TRP A 43 26.27 15.03 3.82
N PRO A 44 26.45 14.14 2.82
CA PRO A 44 27.01 12.81 3.04
C PRO A 44 28.44 12.86 3.65
N ALA A 45 29.28 13.76 3.12
CA ALA A 45 30.65 13.93 3.60
C ALA A 45 30.67 14.51 5.04
N TRP A 46 29.82 15.52 5.30
CA TRP A 46 29.68 16.11 6.62
C TRP A 46 29.19 15.05 7.64
N ALA A 47 28.17 14.27 7.30
CA ALA A 47 27.63 13.23 8.17
C ALA A 47 28.69 12.18 8.52
N ALA A 48 29.44 11.70 7.54
CA ALA A 48 30.51 10.72 7.73
C ALA A 48 31.67 11.24 8.61
N ALA A 49 31.95 12.55 8.57
CA ALA A 49 33.01 13.19 9.37
C ALA A 49 32.58 13.50 10.82
N HIS A 50 31.27 13.69 11.07
CA HIS A 50 30.82 14.26 12.35
C HIS A 50 29.87 13.35 13.15
N LEU A 51 29.29 12.31 12.53
CA LEU A 51 28.39 11.35 13.19
C LEU A 51 29.10 10.03 13.45
N GLY A 52 28.72 9.33 14.52
CA GLY A 52 29.35 8.07 14.88
C GLY A 52 28.44 7.12 15.69
N PRO A 53 28.94 5.92 16.00
CA PRO A 53 28.15 4.86 16.65
C PRO A 53 27.54 5.22 18.02
N GLN A 54 28.04 6.27 18.67
CA GLN A 54 27.52 6.75 19.97
C GLN A 54 26.42 7.81 19.80
N ASP A 55 26.01 8.12 18.58
CA ASP A 55 24.97 9.09 18.29
C ASP A 55 23.60 8.43 18.12
N ALA A 56 22.57 9.07 18.67
CA ALA A 56 21.19 8.89 18.26
C ALA A 56 20.77 10.07 17.40
N VAL A 57 20.21 9.81 16.24
CA VAL A 57 19.85 10.85 15.26
C VAL A 57 18.35 10.83 14.96
N VAL A 58 17.74 12.01 14.89
CA VAL A 58 16.35 12.18 14.46
C VAL A 58 16.23 13.17 13.31
N VAL A 59 15.40 12.81 12.32
CA VAL A 59 14.98 13.69 11.22
C VAL A 59 13.45 13.71 11.14
N GLU A 60 12.84 14.86 10.82
CA GLU A 60 11.39 14.91 10.59
C GLU A 60 10.97 14.23 9.28
N ALA A 61 9.78 13.61 9.27
CA ALA A 61 9.17 13.01 8.09
C ALA A 61 8.80 14.09 7.05
N THR A 62 9.69 14.32 6.08
CA THR A 62 9.54 15.20 4.94
C THR A 62 9.70 14.41 3.63
N SER A 63 9.59 15.06 2.47
CA SER A 63 9.70 14.39 1.16
C SER A 63 11.04 13.69 0.92
N ASN A 64 12.12 14.21 1.49
CA ASN A 64 13.50 13.72 1.36
C ASN A 64 14.04 13.05 2.66
N ALA A 65 13.19 12.82 3.65
CA ALA A 65 13.60 12.22 4.93
C ALA A 65 14.22 10.83 4.77
N TRP A 66 13.72 10.02 3.84
CA TRP A 66 14.27 8.67 3.61
C TRP A 66 15.69 8.71 3.05
N TRP A 67 15.98 9.64 2.15
CA TRP A 67 17.32 9.87 1.63
C TRP A 67 18.30 10.25 2.77
N CYS A 68 17.90 11.18 3.62
CA CYS A 68 18.72 11.58 4.78
C CYS A 68 18.90 10.41 5.77
N TYR A 69 17.83 9.68 6.05
CA TYR A 69 17.87 8.49 6.92
C TYR A 69 18.85 7.43 6.40
N ASP A 70 18.79 7.11 5.09
CA ASP A 70 19.66 6.09 4.47
C ASP A 70 21.15 6.45 4.55
N ILE A 71 21.48 7.74 4.57
CA ILE A 71 22.87 8.23 4.76
C ILE A 71 23.31 8.07 6.21
N VAL A 72 22.45 8.44 7.16
CA VAL A 72 22.86 8.48 8.59
C VAL A 72 22.75 7.13 9.29
N ALA A 73 21.78 6.30 8.91
CA ALA A 73 21.50 5.04 9.62
C ALA A 73 22.71 4.08 9.73
N PRO A 74 23.57 3.92 8.69
CA PRO A 74 24.77 3.08 8.80
C PRO A 74 25.90 3.70 9.66
N LEU A 75 25.86 5.01 9.96
CA LEU A 75 26.92 5.72 10.67
C LEU A 75 26.71 5.76 12.17
N VAL A 76 25.46 5.62 12.63
CA VAL A 76 25.05 5.94 14.00
C VAL A 76 24.49 4.72 14.75
N GLY A 77 24.48 4.80 16.08
CA GLY A 77 23.92 3.74 16.92
C GLY A 77 22.39 3.65 16.86
N ARG A 78 21.72 4.80 16.60
CA ARG A 78 20.26 4.84 16.40
C ARG A 78 19.88 5.97 15.46
N ALA A 79 19.09 5.65 14.42
CA ALA A 79 18.47 6.63 13.53
C ALA A 79 16.95 6.49 13.61
N VAL A 80 16.22 7.59 13.76
CA VAL A 80 14.75 7.63 13.81
C VAL A 80 14.19 8.72 12.92
N VAL A 81 12.97 8.49 12.41
CA VAL A 81 12.20 9.49 11.69
C VAL A 81 11.00 9.89 12.53
N ALA A 82 10.83 11.18 12.77
CA ALA A 82 9.79 11.74 13.62
C ALA A 82 8.51 12.05 12.83
N ASN A 83 7.35 11.80 13.43
CA ASN A 83 6.07 12.24 12.87
C ASN A 83 5.89 13.75 13.06
N SER A 84 6.02 14.53 11.99
CA SER A 84 5.98 15.99 12.01
C SER A 84 4.68 16.55 12.63
N LEU A 85 3.53 15.89 12.43
CA LEU A 85 2.26 16.33 13.02
C LEU A 85 2.23 16.16 14.52
N GLN A 86 2.71 15.04 15.01
CA GLN A 86 2.73 14.75 16.46
C GLN A 86 3.82 15.54 17.17
N VAL A 87 4.98 15.75 16.55
CA VAL A 87 6.03 16.65 17.07
C VAL A 87 5.49 18.05 17.31
N LYS A 88 4.67 18.59 16.40
CA LYS A 88 4.03 19.91 16.57
C LYS A 88 3.12 19.98 17.81
N TRP A 89 2.44 18.91 18.16
CA TRP A 89 1.58 18.87 19.36
C TRP A 89 2.37 18.81 20.66
N ILE A 90 3.52 18.13 20.64
CA ILE A 90 4.37 17.95 21.84
C ILE A 90 5.17 19.22 22.13
N ALA A 91 5.59 19.94 21.09
CA ALA A 91 6.53 21.05 21.22
C ALA A 91 6.11 22.25 20.35
N ALA A 92 4.98 22.88 20.69
CA ALA A 92 4.58 24.16 20.09
C ALA A 92 5.51 25.26 20.61
N ALA A 93 6.21 25.95 19.70
CA ALA A 93 7.04 27.11 20.02
C ALA A 93 6.46 28.38 19.40
N ALA A 94 6.52 29.49 20.15
CA ALA A 94 6.09 30.80 19.67
C ALA A 94 7.03 31.38 18.59
N VAL A 95 8.33 31.01 18.66
CA VAL A 95 9.35 31.44 17.68
C VAL A 95 9.86 30.22 16.92
N LYS A 96 9.74 30.26 15.60
CA LYS A 96 10.16 29.20 14.71
C LYS A 96 11.35 29.63 13.87
N THR A 97 12.49 28.92 14.01
CA THR A 97 13.68 29.05 13.15
C THR A 97 14.29 27.67 12.96
N ASP A 98 14.95 27.45 11.83
CA ASP A 98 15.61 26.16 11.49
C ASP A 98 16.59 25.72 12.61
N LYS A 99 17.31 26.65 13.22
CA LYS A 99 18.22 26.38 14.34
C LYS A 99 17.49 25.89 15.58
N HIS A 100 16.34 26.47 15.91
CA HIS A 100 15.52 26.05 17.04
C HIS A 100 14.85 24.70 16.77
N ASP A 101 14.45 24.42 15.55
CA ASP A 101 13.78 23.15 15.20
C ASP A 101 14.77 21.98 15.29
N ALA A 102 16.04 22.13 14.86
CA ALA A 102 17.08 21.12 15.06
C ALA A 102 17.37 20.85 16.56
N VAL A 103 17.51 21.90 17.40
CA VAL A 103 17.72 21.74 18.84
C VAL A 103 16.54 21.09 19.52
N LYS A 104 15.32 21.45 19.14
CA LYS A 104 14.08 20.89 19.66
C LYS A 104 13.99 19.40 19.36
N LEU A 105 14.27 18.96 18.14
CA LEU A 105 14.31 17.55 17.76
C LEU A 105 15.35 16.79 18.60
N ALA A 106 16.56 17.34 18.77
CA ALA A 106 17.60 16.74 19.59
C ALA A 106 17.15 16.55 21.04
N LYS A 107 16.53 17.56 21.66
CA LYS A 107 16.01 17.51 23.05
C LYS A 107 14.86 16.50 23.18
N LEU A 108 13.93 16.45 22.23
CA LEU A 108 12.84 15.46 22.24
C LEU A 108 13.39 14.04 22.12
N LEU A 109 14.45 13.84 21.32
CA LEU A 109 15.11 12.55 21.20
C LEU A 109 15.79 12.13 22.49
N ALA A 110 16.54 13.04 23.13
CA ALA A 110 17.19 12.80 24.44
C ALA A 110 16.16 12.48 25.53
N ALA A 111 14.99 13.13 25.52
CA ALA A 111 13.89 12.88 26.44
C ALA A 111 13.05 11.61 26.08
N ASN A 112 13.38 10.89 25.01
CA ASN A 112 12.62 9.76 24.49
C ASN A 112 11.14 10.10 24.20
N LEU A 113 10.87 11.32 23.74
CA LEU A 113 9.54 11.85 23.43
C LEU A 113 9.27 11.96 21.91
N ILE A 114 10.15 11.40 21.06
CA ILE A 114 9.93 11.39 19.61
C ILE A 114 8.81 10.41 19.24
N PRO A 115 7.74 10.87 18.59
CA PRO A 115 6.75 9.99 17.98
C PRO A 115 7.35 9.38 16.71
N GLU A 116 7.92 8.18 16.83
CA GLU A 116 8.66 7.54 15.74
C GLU A 116 7.75 7.05 14.62
N VAL A 117 8.17 7.28 13.39
CA VAL A 117 7.58 6.69 12.20
C VAL A 117 8.38 5.45 11.80
N TRP A 118 7.68 4.35 11.56
CA TRP A 118 8.33 3.17 10.99
C TRP A 118 8.97 3.50 9.63
N VAL A 119 10.27 3.26 9.51
CA VAL A 119 11.02 3.47 8.26
C VAL A 119 10.87 2.25 7.37
N PRO A 120 10.20 2.37 6.22
CA PRO A 120 10.04 1.24 5.32
C PRO A 120 11.37 0.90 4.64
N PRO A 121 11.72 -0.38 4.46
CA PRO A 121 12.83 -0.80 3.62
C PRO A 121 12.72 -0.23 2.19
N ALA A 122 13.84 -0.09 1.47
CA ALA A 122 13.88 0.52 0.14
C ALA A 122 12.87 -0.12 -0.82
N GLN A 123 12.81 -1.45 -0.88
CA GLN A 123 11.87 -2.20 -1.74
C GLN A 123 10.39 -1.86 -1.44
N VAL A 124 10.05 -1.64 -0.17
CA VAL A 124 8.68 -1.22 0.22
C VAL A 124 8.41 0.20 -0.25
N ARG A 125 9.42 1.09 -0.17
CA ARG A 125 9.30 2.49 -0.63
C ARG A 125 9.13 2.56 -2.15
N GLU A 126 9.89 1.77 -2.89
CA GLU A 126 9.79 1.64 -4.35
C GLU A 126 8.43 1.12 -4.78
N LEU A 127 7.93 0.04 -4.15
CA LEU A 127 6.60 -0.48 -4.45
C LEU A 127 5.50 0.54 -4.12
N ARG A 128 5.62 1.29 -3.01
CA ARG A 128 4.70 2.40 -2.68
C ARG A 128 4.70 3.49 -3.74
N ALA A 129 5.87 3.87 -4.25
CA ALA A 129 6.00 4.87 -5.29
C ALA A 129 5.35 4.41 -6.61
N LEU A 130 5.57 3.15 -7.02
CA LEU A 130 4.96 2.56 -8.20
C LEU A 130 3.42 2.51 -8.10
N LEU A 131 2.89 2.11 -6.94
CA LEU A 131 1.45 2.08 -6.70
C LEU A 131 0.83 3.49 -6.62
N ALA A 132 1.55 4.47 -6.08
CA ALA A 132 1.13 5.87 -6.10
C ALA A 132 1.09 6.41 -7.54
N HIS A 133 2.07 6.08 -8.36
CA HIS A 133 2.09 6.41 -9.79
C HIS A 133 0.90 5.77 -10.52
N ARG A 134 0.67 4.47 -10.34
CA ARG A 134 -0.53 3.81 -10.89
C ARG A 134 -1.82 4.52 -10.49
N HIS A 135 -1.95 4.90 -9.22
CA HIS A 135 -3.13 5.64 -8.76
C HIS A 135 -3.29 6.99 -9.44
N ALA A 136 -2.19 7.72 -9.66
CA ALA A 136 -2.20 8.98 -10.40
C ALA A 136 -2.68 8.79 -11.85
N LEU A 137 -2.20 7.74 -12.53
CA LEU A 137 -2.66 7.38 -13.88
C LEU A 137 -4.17 7.06 -13.92
N VAL A 138 -4.68 6.27 -12.97
CA VAL A 138 -6.13 5.96 -12.88
C VAL A 138 -6.95 7.24 -12.65
N LYS A 139 -6.46 8.19 -11.84
CA LYS A 139 -7.13 9.49 -11.67
C LYS A 139 -7.17 10.30 -12.96
N GLN A 140 -6.07 10.32 -13.72
CA GLN A 140 -6.00 11.01 -15.02
C GLN A 140 -6.94 10.35 -16.04
N GLN A 141 -6.98 9.00 -16.09
CA GLN A 141 -7.93 8.24 -16.91
C GLN A 141 -9.37 8.62 -16.60
N THR A 142 -9.73 8.61 -15.32
CA THR A 142 -11.09 9.00 -14.87
C THR A 142 -11.42 10.44 -15.26
N ALA A 143 -10.48 11.37 -15.12
CA ALA A 143 -10.67 12.76 -15.51
C ALA A 143 -10.90 12.91 -17.01
N ALA A 144 -10.15 12.21 -17.86
CA ALA A 144 -10.33 12.21 -19.30
C ALA A 144 -11.71 11.62 -19.68
N LYS A 145 -12.08 10.46 -19.12
CA LYS A 145 -13.40 9.84 -19.32
C LYS A 145 -14.54 10.78 -18.93
N ASN A 146 -14.42 11.47 -17.80
CA ASN A 146 -15.44 12.43 -17.34
C ASN A 146 -15.58 13.63 -18.29
N ARG A 147 -14.48 14.15 -18.88
CA ARG A 147 -14.54 15.21 -19.87
C ARG A 147 -15.26 14.75 -21.14
N LEU A 148 -14.99 13.54 -21.59
CA LEU A 148 -15.66 12.92 -22.76
C LEU A 148 -17.16 12.69 -22.48
N HIS A 149 -17.51 12.14 -21.31
CA HIS A 149 -18.92 12.03 -20.93
C HIS A 149 -19.62 13.40 -20.86
N SER A 150 -18.98 14.43 -20.32
CA SER A 150 -19.52 15.78 -20.29
C SER A 150 -19.74 16.36 -21.68
N LEU A 151 -18.86 16.04 -22.65
CA LEU A 151 -19.07 16.42 -24.06
C LEU A 151 -20.31 15.75 -24.63
N LEU A 152 -20.47 14.45 -24.44
CA LEU A 152 -21.64 13.70 -24.92
C LEU A 152 -22.95 14.26 -24.33
N HIS A 153 -22.95 14.54 -23.02
CA HIS A 153 -24.12 15.13 -22.35
C HIS A 153 -24.51 16.50 -22.93
N ARG A 154 -23.54 17.39 -23.16
CA ARG A 154 -23.79 18.75 -23.70
C ARG A 154 -24.41 18.71 -25.11
N HIS A 155 -24.05 17.71 -25.91
CA HIS A 155 -24.51 17.59 -27.30
C HIS A 155 -25.64 16.57 -27.45
N HIS A 156 -26.19 16.02 -26.35
CA HIS A 156 -27.22 14.98 -26.35
C HIS A 156 -26.86 13.77 -27.22
N LEU A 157 -25.57 13.40 -27.24
CA LEU A 157 -25.08 12.25 -28.00
C LEU A 157 -25.16 10.99 -27.16
N THR A 158 -25.78 9.94 -27.74
CA THR A 158 -25.85 8.62 -27.10
C THR A 158 -24.64 7.81 -27.50
N PRO A 159 -23.81 7.34 -26.55
CA PRO A 159 -22.67 6.50 -26.86
C PRO A 159 -23.11 5.11 -27.30
N PRO A 160 -22.25 4.35 -28.01
CA PRO A 160 -22.50 2.95 -28.33
C PRO A 160 -22.72 2.12 -27.06
N ALA A 161 -23.44 1.01 -27.20
CA ALA A 161 -23.69 0.07 -26.11
C ALA A 161 -22.39 -0.55 -25.59
N GLY A 162 -22.32 -0.78 -24.28
CA GLY A 162 -21.13 -1.33 -23.61
C GLY A 162 -20.18 -0.23 -23.11
N ASP A 163 -18.86 -0.51 -23.10
CA ASP A 163 -17.85 0.50 -22.76
C ASP A 163 -17.61 1.43 -23.95
N PRO A 164 -18.01 2.71 -23.92
CA PRO A 164 -17.84 3.64 -25.04
C PRO A 164 -16.37 3.93 -25.37
N PHE A 165 -15.44 3.64 -24.47
CA PHE A 165 -14.01 3.87 -24.67
C PHE A 165 -13.28 2.65 -25.24
N ALA A 166 -13.97 1.52 -25.43
CA ALA A 166 -13.39 0.33 -26.03
C ALA A 166 -12.83 0.61 -27.43
N ALA A 167 -11.77 -0.12 -27.81
CA ALA A 167 -11.06 0.07 -29.07
C ALA A 167 -11.96 0.02 -30.31
N GLN A 168 -13.02 -0.80 -30.27
CA GLN A 168 -14.01 -0.94 -31.34
C GLN A 168 -14.82 0.34 -31.59
N HIS A 169 -14.88 1.27 -30.66
CA HIS A 169 -15.65 2.52 -30.77
C HIS A 169 -14.79 3.73 -31.16
N ARG A 170 -13.50 3.54 -31.47
CA ARG A 170 -12.61 4.65 -31.86
C ARG A 170 -13.08 5.42 -33.09
N ALA A 171 -13.60 4.70 -34.09
CA ALA A 171 -14.16 5.32 -35.32
C ALA A 171 -15.36 6.22 -34.96
N TRP A 172 -16.26 5.77 -34.07
CA TRP A 172 -17.40 6.55 -33.63
C TRP A 172 -16.97 7.88 -32.95
N TRP A 173 -15.93 7.85 -32.12
CA TRP A 173 -15.36 9.06 -31.51
C TRP A 173 -14.75 10.03 -32.53
N ALA A 174 -14.16 9.51 -33.60
CA ALA A 174 -13.57 10.34 -34.67
C ALA A 174 -14.66 11.06 -35.52
N ASP A 175 -15.83 10.43 -35.69
CA ASP A 175 -16.93 10.92 -36.54
C ASP A 175 -18.07 11.57 -35.76
N LEU A 176 -17.80 12.06 -34.51
CA LEU A 176 -18.81 12.74 -33.71
C LEU A 176 -19.43 13.92 -34.44
N ALA A 177 -20.75 14.02 -34.42
CA ALA A 177 -21.55 15.13 -35.01
C ALA A 177 -21.48 16.38 -34.11
N VAL A 178 -20.28 16.95 -33.98
CA VAL A 178 -20.01 18.16 -33.17
C VAL A 178 -19.13 19.14 -33.95
N SER A 179 -18.96 20.36 -33.44
CA SER A 179 -18.07 21.35 -34.04
C SER A 179 -16.63 20.85 -34.18
N PRO A 180 -15.83 21.40 -35.13
CA PRO A 180 -14.42 21.03 -35.26
C PRO A 180 -13.63 21.18 -33.97
N SER A 181 -13.89 22.21 -33.17
CA SER A 181 -13.22 22.45 -31.88
C SER A 181 -13.56 21.39 -30.84
N GLU A 182 -14.81 20.98 -30.75
CA GLU A 182 -15.23 19.93 -29.81
C GLU A 182 -14.71 18.54 -30.25
N ARG A 183 -14.67 18.29 -31.56
CA ARG A 183 -14.07 17.08 -32.12
C ARG A 183 -12.57 17.00 -31.80
N LEU A 184 -11.82 18.11 -31.97
CA LEU A 184 -10.41 18.20 -31.60
C LEU A 184 -10.18 17.87 -30.11
N ARG A 185 -11.03 18.42 -29.22
CA ARG A 185 -10.97 18.12 -27.77
C ARG A 185 -11.23 16.64 -27.49
N ALA A 186 -12.25 16.05 -28.11
CA ALA A 186 -12.53 14.61 -27.97
C ALA A 186 -11.35 13.75 -28.45
N GLN A 187 -10.75 14.08 -29.59
CA GLN A 187 -9.57 13.38 -30.11
C GLN A 187 -8.38 13.45 -29.15
N HIS A 188 -8.13 14.62 -28.56
CA HIS A 188 -7.04 14.78 -27.57
C HIS A 188 -7.31 13.93 -26.31
N ASP A 189 -8.54 13.94 -25.77
CA ASP A 189 -8.87 13.13 -24.60
C ASP A 189 -8.82 11.63 -24.89
N MET A 190 -9.22 11.18 -26.10
CA MET A 190 -9.07 9.79 -26.54
C MET A 190 -7.60 9.38 -26.70
N ALA A 191 -6.73 10.28 -27.19
CA ALA A 191 -5.30 10.04 -27.28
C ALA A 191 -4.66 9.91 -25.88
N ILE A 192 -5.05 10.78 -24.93
CA ILE A 192 -4.64 10.70 -23.54
C ILE A 192 -5.07 9.35 -22.93
N LEU A 193 -6.30 8.89 -23.16
CA LEU A 193 -6.78 7.60 -22.68
C LEU A 193 -5.92 6.44 -23.20
N ALA A 194 -5.64 6.41 -24.51
CA ALA A 194 -4.82 5.37 -25.12
C ALA A 194 -3.38 5.33 -24.54
N GLN A 195 -2.79 6.51 -24.31
CA GLN A 195 -1.47 6.62 -23.68
C GLN A 195 -1.50 6.09 -22.23
N ILE A 196 -2.49 6.50 -21.43
CA ILE A 196 -2.62 6.07 -20.03
C ILE A 196 -2.86 4.55 -19.95
N GLU A 197 -3.65 3.98 -20.84
CA GLU A 197 -3.88 2.53 -20.91
C GLU A 197 -2.57 1.76 -21.14
N GLY A 198 -1.72 2.25 -22.05
CA GLY A 198 -0.38 1.69 -22.27
C GLY A 198 0.49 1.76 -21.01
N GLN A 199 0.54 2.92 -20.35
CA GLN A 199 1.31 3.12 -19.11
C GLN A 199 0.78 2.27 -17.96
N LEU A 200 -0.53 2.12 -17.80
CA LEU A 200 -1.13 1.25 -16.78
C LEU A 200 -0.75 -0.22 -17.03
N ALA A 201 -0.78 -0.68 -18.29
CA ALA A 201 -0.35 -2.04 -18.63
C ALA A 201 1.13 -2.30 -18.32
N GLU A 202 2.01 -1.30 -18.48
CA GLU A 202 3.43 -1.40 -18.09
C GLU A 202 3.60 -1.50 -16.57
N VAL A 203 2.92 -0.65 -15.81
CA VAL A 203 2.95 -0.66 -14.34
C VAL A 203 2.39 -1.98 -13.80
N GLU A 204 1.31 -2.50 -14.38
CA GLU A 204 0.69 -3.76 -13.94
C GLU A 204 1.58 -4.97 -14.24
N ARG A 205 2.29 -4.99 -15.37
CA ARG A 205 3.32 -6.00 -15.67
C ARG A 205 4.48 -5.96 -14.66
N GLU A 206 4.91 -4.77 -14.26
CA GLU A 206 5.95 -4.64 -13.24
C GLU A 206 5.45 -5.09 -11.85
N LEU A 207 4.20 -4.77 -11.49
CA LEU A 207 3.58 -5.30 -10.26
C LEU A 207 3.48 -6.83 -10.28
N ALA A 208 3.16 -7.42 -11.43
CA ALA A 208 3.15 -8.87 -11.60
C ALA A 208 4.55 -9.46 -11.38
N ARG A 209 5.58 -8.89 -11.99
CA ARG A 209 6.98 -9.31 -11.80
C ARG A 209 7.39 -9.21 -10.32
N LEU A 210 7.12 -8.07 -9.67
CA LEU A 210 7.44 -7.85 -8.26
C LEU A 210 6.72 -8.84 -7.34
N SER A 211 5.49 -9.25 -7.67
CA SER A 211 4.74 -10.22 -6.87
C SER A 211 5.42 -11.59 -6.75
N GLN A 212 6.36 -11.91 -7.66
CA GLN A 212 7.17 -13.13 -7.65
C GLN A 212 8.58 -12.91 -7.06
N SER A 213 8.91 -11.70 -6.66
CA SER A 213 10.22 -11.39 -6.04
C SER A 213 10.13 -11.36 -4.51
N VAL A 214 11.29 -11.53 -3.85
CA VAL A 214 11.42 -11.30 -2.41
C VAL A 214 11.26 -9.78 -2.14
N PRO A 215 10.51 -9.38 -1.11
CA PRO A 215 9.87 -10.21 -0.08
C PRO A 215 8.40 -10.59 -0.36
N TRP A 216 7.86 -10.29 -1.56
CA TRP A 216 6.42 -10.34 -1.84
C TRP A 216 5.91 -11.74 -2.20
N ARG A 217 6.76 -12.54 -2.86
CA ARG A 217 6.44 -13.87 -3.39
C ARG A 217 5.73 -14.78 -2.38
N ASP A 218 6.16 -14.70 -1.13
CA ASP A 218 5.65 -15.58 -0.09
C ASP A 218 4.35 -15.10 0.54
N ALA A 219 4.06 -13.83 0.45
CA ALA A 219 2.88 -13.21 1.04
C ALA A 219 1.72 -13.01 0.03
N ALA A 220 2.04 -12.81 -1.26
CA ALA A 220 1.06 -12.49 -2.29
C ALA A 220 -0.06 -13.54 -2.43
N PRO A 221 0.19 -14.87 -2.42
CA PRO A 221 -0.87 -15.89 -2.52
C PRO A 221 -1.89 -15.80 -1.40
N PHE A 222 -1.45 -15.49 -0.15
CA PHE A 222 -2.34 -15.37 1.01
C PHE A 222 -3.30 -14.18 0.92
N LEU A 223 -2.96 -13.15 0.15
CA LEU A 223 -3.88 -12.04 -0.10
C LEU A 223 -4.72 -12.28 -1.35
N ILE A 224 -4.13 -12.79 -2.43
CA ILE A 224 -4.85 -13.05 -3.67
C ILE A 224 -6.00 -14.04 -3.47
N GLN A 225 -5.87 -15.01 -2.56
CA GLN A 225 -6.97 -15.93 -2.24
C GLN A 225 -8.22 -15.23 -1.70
N LEU A 226 -8.07 -14.09 -1.00
CA LEU A 226 -9.18 -13.44 -0.31
C LEU A 226 -10.22 -12.88 -1.29
N PRO A 227 -11.53 -13.02 -1.03
CA PRO A 227 -12.57 -12.41 -1.83
C PRO A 227 -12.35 -10.90 -1.99
N GLY A 228 -12.57 -10.38 -3.20
CA GLY A 228 -12.36 -8.97 -3.52
C GLY A 228 -10.90 -8.56 -3.78
N PHE A 229 -9.93 -9.44 -3.56
CA PHE A 229 -8.52 -9.16 -3.84
C PHE A 229 -8.10 -9.73 -5.21
N ALA A 230 -7.35 -8.94 -5.96
CA ALA A 230 -6.59 -9.33 -7.14
C ALA A 230 -5.13 -8.87 -6.95
N LEU A 231 -4.27 -9.04 -7.95
CA LEU A 231 -2.85 -8.70 -7.85
C LEU A 231 -2.61 -7.27 -7.33
N VAL A 232 -3.23 -6.27 -7.98
CA VAL A 232 -3.02 -4.85 -7.62
C VAL A 232 -3.45 -4.55 -6.18
N SER A 233 -4.60 -5.06 -5.74
CA SER A 233 -5.07 -4.87 -4.37
C SER A 233 -4.19 -5.59 -3.36
N ALA A 234 -3.75 -6.81 -3.65
CA ALA A 234 -2.82 -7.55 -2.81
C ALA A 234 -1.48 -6.82 -2.66
N MET A 235 -0.87 -6.37 -3.76
CA MET A 235 0.38 -5.62 -3.73
C MET A 235 0.22 -4.27 -3.01
N THR A 236 -0.92 -3.59 -3.16
CA THR A 236 -1.22 -2.35 -2.42
C THR A 236 -1.26 -2.59 -0.91
N VAL A 237 -1.91 -3.66 -0.48
CA VAL A 237 -1.98 -4.02 0.95
C VAL A 237 -0.62 -4.41 1.48
N LEU A 238 0.16 -5.23 0.75
CA LEU A 238 1.52 -5.60 1.12
C LEU A 238 2.45 -4.38 1.24
N ALA A 239 2.40 -3.47 0.28
CA ALA A 239 3.17 -2.22 0.32
C ALA A 239 2.79 -1.34 1.50
N ALA A 240 1.50 -1.21 1.81
CA ALA A 240 1.02 -0.42 2.94
C ALA A 240 1.45 -1.02 4.28
N ILE A 241 1.32 -2.33 4.43
CA ILE A 241 1.72 -3.08 5.63
C ILE A 241 3.25 -3.11 5.77
N GLY A 242 3.99 -3.45 4.69
CA GLY A 242 5.43 -3.70 4.72
C GLY A 242 5.75 -4.99 5.47
N ASP A 243 5.95 -4.91 6.78
CA ASP A 243 6.09 -6.07 7.67
C ASP A 243 4.85 -6.21 8.55
N ILE A 244 4.22 -7.41 8.51
CA ILE A 244 3.02 -7.69 9.31
C ILE A 244 3.33 -7.77 10.81
N HIS A 245 4.54 -8.22 11.16
CA HIS A 245 4.95 -8.42 12.55
C HIS A 245 5.11 -7.12 13.34
N ARG A 246 5.18 -5.95 12.67
CA ARG A 246 5.13 -4.65 13.34
C ARG A 246 3.75 -4.32 13.94
N PHE A 247 2.74 -5.13 13.65
CA PHE A 247 1.39 -5.00 14.22
C PHE A 247 1.13 -6.15 15.20
N PRO A 248 1.30 -5.94 16.50
CA PRO A 248 1.14 -7.01 17.50
C PRO A 248 -0.24 -7.67 17.47
N THR A 249 -1.26 -6.94 17.06
CA THR A 249 -2.65 -7.45 16.93
C THR A 249 -3.33 -6.86 15.70
N ALA A 250 -4.37 -7.54 15.23
CA ALA A 250 -5.24 -7.03 14.15
C ALA A 250 -5.81 -5.62 14.45
N ARG A 251 -6.06 -5.29 15.74
CA ARG A 251 -6.54 -3.98 16.17
C ARG A 251 -5.56 -2.86 15.83
N HIS A 252 -4.26 -3.08 15.98
CA HIS A 252 -3.23 -2.11 15.61
C HIS A 252 -3.22 -1.85 14.10
N LEU A 253 -3.37 -2.91 13.29
CA LEU A 253 -3.48 -2.77 11.83
C LEU A 253 -4.74 -2.02 11.42
N VAL A 254 -5.88 -2.28 12.07
CA VAL A 254 -7.15 -1.56 11.85
C VAL A 254 -6.99 -0.07 12.19
N GLY A 255 -6.33 0.25 13.30
CA GLY A 255 -6.01 1.64 13.67
C GLY A 255 -5.11 2.32 12.63
N TYR A 256 -4.06 1.63 12.17
CA TYR A 256 -3.16 2.12 11.13
C TYR A 256 -3.88 2.43 9.80
N ALA A 257 -4.86 1.60 9.41
CA ALA A 257 -5.68 1.84 8.23
C ALA A 257 -6.69 2.98 8.41
N GLY A 258 -6.95 3.42 9.65
CA GLY A 258 -8.00 4.39 9.96
C GLY A 258 -9.42 3.82 9.76
N LEU A 259 -9.60 2.50 9.97
CA LEU A 259 -10.88 1.80 9.89
C LEU A 259 -11.53 1.55 11.27
N GLY A 260 -10.88 2.01 12.36
CA GLY A 260 -11.47 2.06 13.70
C GLY A 260 -12.31 3.32 13.86
N ALA A 261 -13.52 3.21 14.39
CA ALA A 261 -14.29 4.39 14.80
C ALA A 261 -13.54 5.12 15.93
N GLY A 262 -13.55 6.44 15.92
CA GLY A 262 -13.15 7.22 17.07
C GLY A 262 -14.11 6.93 18.24
N VAL A 263 -13.57 6.84 19.46
CA VAL A 263 -14.37 6.72 20.66
C VAL A 263 -14.22 8.02 21.44
N HIS A 264 -15.33 8.62 21.81
CA HIS A 264 -15.36 9.81 22.63
C HIS A 264 -16.12 9.47 23.92
N ASP A 265 -15.33 9.17 24.96
CA ASP A 265 -15.86 8.93 26.30
C ASP A 265 -15.69 10.22 27.12
N SER A 266 -16.77 10.70 27.68
CA SER A 266 -16.78 11.81 28.61
C SER A 266 -17.71 11.46 29.78
N GLY A 267 -17.11 11.15 30.93
CA GLY A 267 -17.85 10.74 32.11
C GLY A 267 -18.70 9.48 31.85
N GLU A 268 -20.00 9.57 32.02
CA GLU A 268 -20.94 8.47 31.79
C GLU A 268 -21.40 8.34 30.33
N THR A 269 -20.95 9.21 29.42
CA THR A 269 -21.43 9.25 28.03
C THR A 269 -20.42 8.58 27.11
N HIS A 270 -20.82 7.43 26.50
CA HIS A 270 -20.07 6.78 25.44
C HIS A 270 -20.64 7.18 24.08
N ARG A 271 -19.79 7.73 23.19
CA ARG A 271 -20.17 8.08 21.82
C ARG A 271 -19.21 7.47 20.82
N ASP A 272 -19.76 6.64 19.91
CA ASP A 272 -19.04 6.21 18.72
C ASP A 272 -18.91 7.40 17.76
N GLY A 273 -17.67 7.79 17.47
CA GLY A 273 -17.35 8.85 16.52
C GLY A 273 -17.33 8.36 15.07
N SER A 274 -17.17 9.30 14.15
CA SER A 274 -16.90 9.00 12.73
C SER A 274 -15.52 8.36 12.55
N LEU A 275 -15.27 7.81 11.36
CA LEU A 275 -13.94 7.35 10.99
C LEU A 275 -12.92 8.49 11.07
N PRO A 276 -11.72 8.26 11.64
CA PRO A 276 -10.69 9.28 11.71
C PRO A 276 -10.24 9.66 10.29
N GLN A 277 -9.96 10.95 10.07
CA GLN A 277 -9.35 11.40 8.82
C GLN A 277 -7.89 10.96 8.70
N GLN A 278 -7.27 10.57 9.82
CA GLN A 278 -5.93 10.02 9.90
C GLN A 278 -5.86 8.56 9.44
N GLY A 279 -4.64 8.05 9.23
CA GLY A 279 -4.38 6.68 8.80
C GLY A 279 -4.01 6.54 7.31
N ARG A 280 -3.69 5.32 6.90
CA ARG A 280 -3.26 5.00 5.53
C ARG A 280 -4.44 5.04 4.56
N ARG A 281 -4.54 6.12 3.79
CA ARG A 281 -5.65 6.34 2.86
C ARG A 281 -5.68 5.34 1.71
N ASP A 282 -4.52 4.94 1.19
CA ASP A 282 -4.38 3.93 0.13
C ASP A 282 -4.89 2.56 0.61
N LEU A 283 -4.48 2.13 1.81
CA LEU A 283 -4.94 0.89 2.42
C LEU A 283 -6.45 0.90 2.68
N ARG A 284 -6.98 1.98 3.25
CA ARG A 284 -8.43 2.12 3.50
C ARG A 284 -9.23 2.05 2.22
N ARG A 285 -8.79 2.75 1.16
CA ARG A 285 -9.48 2.75 -0.13
C ARG A 285 -9.53 1.35 -0.74
N VAL A 286 -8.39 0.68 -0.88
CA VAL A 286 -8.33 -0.65 -1.50
C VAL A 286 -9.16 -1.68 -0.73
N LEU A 287 -9.23 -1.56 0.60
CA LEU A 287 -10.06 -2.44 1.43
C LEU A 287 -11.57 -2.19 1.25
N ILE A 288 -11.99 -0.95 1.06
CA ILE A 288 -13.40 -0.63 0.76
C ILE A 288 -13.78 -1.16 -0.64
N GLU A 289 -12.91 -0.99 -1.64
CA GLU A 289 -13.10 -1.54 -2.98
C GLU A 289 -13.17 -3.09 -2.94
N ALA A 290 -12.25 -3.72 -2.20
CA ALA A 290 -12.25 -5.17 -1.98
C ALA A 290 -13.52 -5.64 -1.23
N ALA A 291 -14.01 -4.87 -0.27
CA ALA A 291 -15.23 -5.19 0.46
C ALA A 291 -16.46 -5.20 -0.45
N TRP A 292 -16.63 -4.21 -1.33
CA TRP A 292 -17.70 -4.21 -2.32
C TRP A 292 -17.63 -5.42 -3.25
N SER A 293 -16.43 -5.73 -3.75
CA SER A 293 -16.23 -6.90 -4.60
C SER A 293 -16.51 -8.22 -3.84
N ALA A 294 -16.07 -8.32 -2.59
CA ALA A 294 -16.30 -9.50 -1.76
C ALA A 294 -17.81 -9.73 -1.49
N VAL A 295 -18.54 -8.66 -1.18
CA VAL A 295 -20.01 -8.71 -0.98
C VAL A 295 -20.73 -9.13 -2.27
N ALA A 296 -20.28 -8.67 -3.42
CA ALA A 296 -20.88 -9.01 -4.71
C ALA A 296 -20.60 -10.46 -5.16
N THR A 297 -19.47 -11.07 -4.73
CA THR A 297 -18.99 -12.33 -5.31
C THR A 297 -18.89 -13.49 -4.34
N HIS A 298 -19.05 -13.27 -3.04
CA HIS A 298 -18.82 -14.31 -2.04
C HIS A 298 -19.97 -14.38 -1.02
N LEU A 299 -20.63 -15.54 -0.94
CA LEU A 299 -21.85 -15.76 -0.15
C LEU A 299 -21.72 -15.34 1.32
N HIS A 300 -20.63 -15.72 1.99
CA HIS A 300 -20.39 -15.35 3.40
C HIS A 300 -20.40 -13.83 3.60
N TRP A 301 -19.66 -13.08 2.74
CA TRP A 301 -19.59 -11.63 2.87
C TRP A 301 -20.88 -10.92 2.47
N GLN A 302 -21.63 -11.47 1.52
CA GLN A 302 -22.97 -10.99 1.18
C GLN A 302 -23.92 -11.12 2.37
N GLN A 303 -23.99 -12.30 3.01
CA GLN A 303 -24.83 -12.54 4.18
C GLN A 303 -24.46 -11.62 5.35
N GLU A 304 -23.15 -11.45 5.58
CA GLU A 304 -22.65 -10.58 6.64
C GLU A 304 -23.00 -9.10 6.38
N PHE A 305 -22.90 -8.65 5.13
CA PHE A 305 -23.30 -7.30 4.73
C PHE A 305 -24.80 -7.07 4.94
N VAL A 306 -25.65 -7.99 4.49
CA VAL A 306 -27.11 -7.93 4.70
C VAL A 306 -27.44 -7.88 6.19
N ARG A 307 -26.77 -8.69 7.02
CA ARG A 307 -26.93 -8.68 8.48
C ARG A 307 -26.60 -7.31 9.09
N LEU A 308 -25.53 -6.67 8.60
CA LEU A 308 -25.12 -5.34 9.07
C LEU A 308 -26.08 -4.23 8.62
N CYS A 309 -26.61 -4.30 7.40
CA CYS A 309 -27.56 -3.32 6.85
C CYS A 309 -28.89 -3.27 7.60
N ARG A 310 -29.25 -4.32 8.37
CA ARG A 310 -30.44 -4.29 9.26
C ARG A 310 -30.35 -3.21 10.36
N ARG A 311 -29.12 -2.77 10.69
CA ARG A 311 -28.87 -1.84 11.82
C ARG A 311 -28.05 -0.62 11.42
N LYS A 312 -27.48 -0.58 10.22
CA LYS A 312 -26.54 0.46 9.76
C LYS A 312 -26.84 0.82 8.31
N PRO A 313 -26.65 2.09 7.92
CA PRO A 313 -26.63 2.47 6.51
C PRO A 313 -25.57 1.69 5.72
N GLU A 314 -25.81 1.46 4.43
CA GLU A 314 -24.94 0.66 3.55
C GLU A 314 -23.48 1.14 3.56
N GLY A 315 -23.25 2.47 3.50
CA GLY A 315 -21.91 3.06 3.56
C GLY A 315 -21.16 2.77 4.86
N VAL A 316 -21.89 2.61 5.99
CA VAL A 316 -21.29 2.22 7.28
C VAL A 316 -21.10 0.72 7.34
N ALA A 317 -22.02 -0.05 6.77
CA ALA A 317 -21.96 -1.52 6.72
C ALA A 317 -20.74 -1.98 5.89
N ILE A 318 -20.50 -1.36 4.70
CA ILE A 318 -19.36 -1.74 3.86
C ILE A 318 -18.01 -1.42 4.51
N VAL A 319 -17.90 -0.32 5.26
CA VAL A 319 -16.70 -0.01 6.05
C VAL A 319 -16.47 -1.06 7.15
N ALA A 320 -17.55 -1.56 7.77
CA ALA A 320 -17.43 -2.65 8.74
C ALA A 320 -16.98 -3.97 8.09
N ILE A 321 -17.41 -4.27 6.86
CA ILE A 321 -16.88 -5.39 6.07
C ILE A 321 -15.38 -5.17 5.75
N ALA A 322 -14.99 -3.98 5.27
CA ALA A 322 -13.59 -3.65 5.00
C ALA A 322 -12.70 -3.84 6.24
N ARG A 323 -13.19 -3.43 7.43
CA ARG A 323 -12.51 -3.67 8.70
C ARG A 323 -12.36 -5.17 9.01
N LYS A 324 -13.42 -5.97 8.80
CA LYS A 324 -13.37 -7.43 9.00
C LYS A 324 -12.41 -8.11 8.02
N LEU A 325 -12.41 -7.71 6.74
CA LEU A 325 -11.43 -8.17 5.76
C LEU A 325 -9.98 -7.86 6.18
N LEU A 326 -9.74 -6.68 6.77
CA LEU A 326 -8.41 -6.33 7.26
C LEU A 326 -7.98 -7.18 8.46
N VAL A 327 -8.92 -7.60 9.31
CA VAL A 327 -8.64 -8.58 10.37
C VAL A 327 -8.25 -9.93 9.77
N VAL A 328 -8.97 -10.39 8.73
CA VAL A 328 -8.60 -11.62 8.00
C VAL A 328 -7.21 -11.48 7.36
N VAL A 329 -6.91 -10.33 6.73
CA VAL A 329 -5.57 -10.04 6.19
C VAL A 329 -4.48 -10.21 7.25
N TRP A 330 -4.70 -9.70 8.47
CA TRP A 330 -3.75 -9.85 9.57
C TRP A 330 -3.52 -11.32 9.92
N HIS A 331 -4.59 -12.12 10.06
CA HIS A 331 -4.50 -13.55 10.39
C HIS A 331 -3.78 -14.35 9.29
N VAL A 332 -4.21 -14.22 8.04
CA VAL A 332 -3.62 -15.02 6.95
C VAL A 332 -2.14 -14.68 6.69
N LEU A 333 -1.72 -13.43 6.94
CA LEU A 333 -0.32 -13.05 6.81
C LEU A 333 0.53 -13.46 8.02
N THR A 334 -0.02 -13.43 9.23
CA THR A 334 0.70 -13.76 10.46
C THR A 334 0.82 -15.28 10.62
N GLU A 335 -0.27 -16.01 10.42
CA GLU A 335 -0.36 -17.45 10.64
C GLU A 335 0.04 -18.28 9.42
N ARG A 336 0.15 -17.64 8.24
CA ARG A 336 0.45 -18.30 6.95
C ARG A 336 -0.53 -19.42 6.62
N VAL A 337 -1.82 -19.16 6.83
CA VAL A 337 -2.93 -20.09 6.56
C VAL A 337 -3.92 -19.50 5.57
N ALA A 338 -4.68 -20.36 4.93
CA ALA A 338 -5.80 -19.90 4.11
C ALA A 338 -6.93 -19.32 4.97
N ASP A 339 -7.74 -18.44 4.37
CA ASP A 339 -8.98 -18.00 5.02
C ASP A 339 -9.92 -19.20 5.22
N ARG A 340 -10.52 -19.29 6.41
CA ARG A 340 -11.46 -20.37 6.75
C ARG A 340 -12.69 -20.46 5.84
N HIS A 341 -13.00 -19.41 5.11
CA HIS A 341 -14.09 -19.34 4.13
C HIS A 341 -13.59 -19.41 2.69
N ALA A 342 -12.32 -19.76 2.47
CA ALA A 342 -11.76 -19.87 1.13
C ALA A 342 -12.46 -20.98 0.33
N ASP A 343 -12.99 -20.63 -0.83
CA ASP A 343 -13.50 -21.59 -1.81
C ASP A 343 -12.35 -21.99 -2.76
N PRO A 344 -11.93 -23.28 -2.78
CA PRO A 344 -10.82 -23.72 -3.61
C PRO A 344 -11.00 -23.44 -5.11
N VAL A 345 -12.23 -23.49 -5.64
CA VAL A 345 -12.53 -23.18 -7.05
C VAL A 345 -12.35 -21.69 -7.35
N MET A 346 -12.85 -20.84 -6.45
CA MET A 346 -12.64 -19.39 -6.57
C MET A 346 -11.15 -19.05 -6.48
N VAL A 347 -10.43 -19.63 -5.53
CA VAL A 347 -8.99 -19.42 -5.36
C VAL A 347 -8.23 -19.90 -6.60
N ALA A 348 -8.51 -21.10 -7.13
CA ALA A 348 -7.91 -21.60 -8.36
C ALA A 348 -8.14 -20.65 -9.54
N THR A 349 -9.34 -20.11 -9.66
CA THR A 349 -9.70 -19.11 -10.69
C THR A 349 -8.84 -17.86 -10.57
N LYS A 350 -8.60 -17.35 -9.36
CA LYS A 350 -7.80 -16.16 -9.11
C LYS A 350 -6.31 -16.40 -9.35
N LEU A 351 -5.79 -17.55 -8.91
CA LEU A 351 -4.41 -17.97 -9.17
C LEU A 351 -4.16 -18.15 -10.68
N MET A 352 -5.15 -18.66 -11.42
CA MET A 352 -5.07 -18.78 -12.89
C MET A 352 -5.00 -17.40 -13.56
N ARG A 353 -5.83 -16.44 -13.15
CA ARG A 353 -5.78 -15.05 -13.67
C ARG A 353 -4.41 -14.44 -13.37
N TRP A 354 -3.93 -14.59 -12.15
CA TRP A 354 -2.60 -14.12 -11.78
C TRP A 354 -1.50 -14.76 -12.63
N SER A 355 -1.58 -16.07 -12.92
CA SER A 355 -0.60 -16.76 -13.77
C SER A 355 -0.53 -16.21 -15.20
N TRP A 356 -1.62 -15.64 -15.73
CA TRP A 356 -1.64 -15.02 -17.04
C TRP A 356 -0.96 -13.65 -17.12
N GLU A 357 -0.83 -13.00 -15.98
CA GLU A 357 -0.09 -11.73 -15.86
C GLU A 357 1.43 -11.96 -15.74
N LEU A 358 1.86 -13.23 -15.61
CA LEU A 358 3.24 -13.64 -15.41
C LEU A 358 3.80 -14.36 -16.64
N THR A 359 5.08 -14.10 -16.96
CA THR A 359 5.82 -14.93 -17.93
C THR A 359 6.10 -16.32 -17.33
N GLU A 360 6.49 -17.29 -18.17
CA GLU A 360 6.85 -18.62 -17.70
C GLU A 360 8.05 -18.59 -16.75
N GLU A 361 9.04 -17.76 -17.04
CA GLU A 361 10.19 -17.53 -16.17
C GLU A 361 9.77 -16.99 -14.79
N GLN A 362 8.89 -16.00 -14.75
CA GLN A 362 8.35 -15.43 -13.51
C GLN A 362 7.55 -16.46 -12.71
N ARG A 363 6.88 -17.41 -13.37
CA ARG A 363 6.24 -18.56 -12.73
C ARG A 363 7.24 -19.64 -12.28
N GLY A 364 8.55 -19.39 -12.40
CA GLY A 364 9.58 -20.36 -12.09
C GLY A 364 9.60 -21.55 -13.07
N GLY A 365 9.26 -21.36 -14.34
CA GLY A 365 9.16 -22.40 -15.36
C GLY A 365 7.94 -23.30 -15.18
N LEU A 366 6.95 -22.91 -14.39
CA LEU A 366 5.69 -23.64 -14.24
C LEU A 366 4.71 -23.25 -15.35
N THR A 367 4.03 -24.27 -15.91
CA THR A 367 2.84 -24.02 -16.72
C THR A 367 1.74 -23.39 -15.87
N THR A 368 0.73 -22.74 -16.49
CA THR A 368 -0.43 -22.20 -15.76
C THR A 368 -1.09 -23.24 -14.84
N ARG A 369 -1.27 -24.47 -15.31
CA ARG A 369 -1.88 -25.56 -14.53
C ARG A 369 -1.06 -25.95 -13.30
N GLN A 370 0.26 -26.01 -13.46
CA GLN A 370 1.20 -26.29 -12.38
C GLN A 370 1.28 -25.15 -11.39
N PHE A 371 1.29 -23.89 -11.87
CA PHE A 371 1.32 -22.71 -11.01
C PHE A 371 0.07 -22.62 -10.11
N VAL A 372 -1.12 -22.89 -10.68
CA VAL A 372 -2.35 -22.92 -9.89
C VAL A 372 -2.30 -24.02 -8.82
N ARG A 373 -1.88 -25.25 -9.19
CA ARG A 373 -1.73 -26.35 -8.22
C ARG A 373 -0.71 -25.98 -7.13
N TYR A 374 0.45 -25.47 -7.51
CA TYR A 374 1.47 -25.01 -6.58
C TYR A 374 0.92 -23.96 -5.58
N GLY A 375 0.18 -22.98 -6.06
CA GLY A 375 -0.45 -21.98 -5.22
C GLY A 375 -1.51 -22.55 -4.27
N LEU A 376 -2.35 -23.47 -4.73
CA LEU A 376 -3.31 -24.18 -3.88
C LEU A 376 -2.63 -24.98 -2.77
N MET A 377 -1.57 -25.74 -3.10
CA MET A 377 -0.80 -26.51 -2.11
C MET A 377 -0.17 -25.61 -1.05
N ARG A 378 0.41 -24.47 -1.45
CA ARG A 378 0.94 -23.48 -0.49
C ARG A 378 -0.13 -22.93 0.47
N LEU A 379 -1.37 -22.88 0.03
CA LEU A 379 -2.51 -22.45 0.82
C LEU A 379 -3.19 -23.59 1.56
N ARG A 380 -2.75 -24.84 1.36
CA ARG A 380 -3.38 -26.07 1.90
C ARG A 380 -4.85 -26.16 1.50
N LEU A 381 -5.15 -25.88 0.24
CA LEU A 381 -6.50 -25.86 -0.31
C LEU A 381 -6.62 -26.80 -1.50
N GLY A 382 -7.82 -27.35 -1.69
CA GLY A 382 -8.21 -28.03 -2.93
C GLY A 382 -7.43 -29.31 -3.21
N HIS A 383 -7.11 -30.11 -2.21
CA HIS A 383 -6.43 -31.42 -2.37
C HIS A 383 -7.22 -32.35 -3.31
N ASP A 384 -8.54 -32.33 -3.19
CA ASP A 384 -9.44 -33.16 -4.04
C ASP A 384 -9.79 -32.50 -5.38
N LEU A 385 -9.33 -31.29 -5.62
CA LEU A 385 -9.68 -30.54 -6.82
C LEU A 385 -8.83 -30.98 -8.01
N THR A 386 -9.40 -31.70 -8.97
CA THR A 386 -8.70 -32.12 -10.20
C THR A 386 -8.83 -31.10 -11.34
N GLY A 387 -9.79 -30.18 -11.26
CA GLY A 387 -10.04 -29.15 -12.24
C GLY A 387 -11.24 -28.28 -11.84
N PHE A 388 -11.49 -27.23 -12.61
CA PHE A 388 -12.60 -26.29 -12.38
C PHE A 388 -13.09 -25.70 -13.72
N ARG A 389 -14.19 -24.95 -13.72
CA ARG A 389 -14.70 -24.26 -14.90
C ARG A 389 -14.33 -22.78 -14.89
N TYR A 390 -13.85 -22.29 -16.04
CA TYR A 390 -13.57 -20.88 -16.23
C TYR A 390 -14.08 -20.42 -17.59
N GLY A 391 -14.91 -19.38 -17.62
CA GLY A 391 -15.54 -18.90 -18.84
C GLY A 391 -16.37 -19.98 -19.55
N GLY A 392 -17.02 -20.86 -18.76
CA GLY A 392 -17.77 -21.99 -19.30
C GLY A 392 -16.94 -23.20 -19.75
N GLN A 393 -15.60 -23.07 -19.84
CA GLN A 393 -14.69 -24.13 -20.29
C GLN A 393 -14.08 -24.89 -19.12
N PRO A 394 -13.94 -26.23 -19.21
CA PRO A 394 -13.22 -27.01 -18.19
C PRO A 394 -11.72 -26.70 -18.23
N ARG A 395 -11.13 -26.59 -17.06
CA ARG A 395 -9.68 -26.36 -16.84
C ARG A 395 -9.16 -27.42 -15.88
N GLY A 396 -8.37 -28.35 -16.37
CA GLY A 396 -7.72 -29.35 -15.55
C GLY A 396 -6.53 -28.74 -14.78
N LEU A 397 -6.24 -29.27 -13.60
CA LEU A 397 -5.05 -28.94 -12.80
C LEU A 397 -3.96 -29.99 -12.98
N ALA A 398 -2.73 -29.64 -12.71
CA ALA A 398 -1.64 -30.58 -12.52
C ALA A 398 -1.89 -31.44 -11.26
N SER A 399 -1.33 -32.63 -11.19
CA SER A 399 -1.40 -33.45 -9.98
C SER A 399 -0.50 -32.90 -8.87
N GLU A 400 -0.80 -33.21 -7.62
CA GLU A 400 0.09 -32.84 -6.49
C GLU A 400 1.44 -33.54 -6.61
N ALA A 401 1.47 -34.79 -7.10
CA ALA A 401 2.70 -35.52 -7.32
C ALA A 401 3.66 -34.81 -8.30
N GLU A 402 3.14 -34.23 -9.38
CA GLU A 402 3.95 -33.42 -10.31
C GLU A 402 4.60 -32.22 -9.62
N ILE A 403 3.89 -31.57 -8.69
CA ILE A 403 4.41 -30.42 -7.96
C ILE A 403 5.41 -30.84 -6.90
N LEU A 404 5.12 -31.90 -6.13
CA LEU A 404 6.01 -32.43 -5.09
C LEU A 404 7.33 -32.94 -5.66
N ALA A 405 7.32 -33.50 -6.87
CA ALA A 405 8.55 -33.90 -7.55
C ALA A 405 9.51 -32.73 -7.80
N ARG A 406 8.96 -31.49 -7.92
CA ARG A 406 9.74 -30.29 -8.17
C ARG A 406 9.97 -29.44 -6.91
N PHE A 407 9.05 -29.51 -5.96
CA PHE A 407 9.03 -28.73 -4.70
C PHE A 407 8.78 -29.68 -3.52
N PRO A 408 9.73 -30.54 -3.15
CA PRO A 408 9.54 -31.52 -2.09
C PRO A 408 9.30 -30.92 -0.71
N GLU A 409 9.72 -29.66 -0.51
CA GLU A 409 9.49 -28.91 0.74
C GLU A 409 8.00 -28.67 1.04
N LEU A 410 7.13 -28.75 0.05
CA LEU A 410 5.67 -28.62 0.27
C LEU A 410 5.08 -29.85 0.97
N ALA A 411 5.73 -31.03 0.87
CA ALA A 411 5.27 -32.21 1.57
C ALA A 411 5.34 -32.08 3.10
N ALA A 412 6.28 -31.29 3.62
CA ALA A 412 6.43 -31.04 5.05
C ALA A 412 5.38 -30.02 5.59
N GLN A 413 4.61 -29.38 4.70
CA GLN A 413 3.59 -28.39 5.04
C GLN A 413 2.16 -28.96 4.98
N THR A 414 1.99 -30.17 4.45
CA THR A 414 0.72 -30.91 4.45
C THR A 414 0.55 -31.66 5.73
#